data_52ff8b0cec206302d20326ee3faf241d
#
_entry.id   52ff8b0cec206302d20326ee3faf241d
#
_cell.length_a   1.000
_cell.length_b   1.000
_cell.length_c   1.000
_cell.angle_alpha   90.00
_cell.angle_beta   90.00
_cell.angle_gamma   90.00
#
_symmetry.space_group_name_H-M   'P 1'
#
loop_
_entity.id
_entity.type
_entity.pdbx_description
1 polymer ?
#
loop_
_entity_poly.entity_id
_entity_poly.type
_entity_poly.pdbx_seq_one_letter_code
_entity_poly.pdbx_strand_id
1 'polypeptide(L)'
;LSKSLIDRGAVKIDNKWKIDDSQIEIRIFIRSDDPVRKSIGEILSVELENIGFSVKKDYGDLNKAFVVVYGSNPANLDWSLYTEGWGRSAFVKYDSIGLSQMYSPWFSNMPGFNDPSYWNYENKKLDDLTQKIYKGGFETAEKRSQLIQEAVVEGINESVRIFLASKIDQYVVNQNVEGVINDLGAGVPSRFTPINAKNNDNELVIAVKQIYQGAWNPVMGLTDTYSRQIWGIISDPVTFKHPFTGETFPVRAEWEVETL
;
A
#
# COMPACT_ATOMS: atom_id res chain seq x y z
N LEU A 1 10.37 20.86 12.40
CA LEU A 1 9.99 20.07 13.56
C LEU A 1 10.01 20.92 14.84
N SER A 2 11.14 21.46 15.25
CA SER A 2 11.27 22.23 16.52
C SER A 2 10.26 23.38 16.60
N LYS A 3 10.13 24.19 15.54
CA LYS A 3 9.15 25.28 15.50
C LYS A 3 7.72 24.76 15.71
N SER A 4 7.31 23.72 14.99
CA SER A 4 5.95 23.16 15.10
C SER A 4 5.66 22.59 16.50
N LEU A 5 6.65 22.04 17.18
CA LEU A 5 6.52 21.56 18.56
C LEU A 5 6.38 22.74 19.55
N ILE A 6 7.22 23.77 19.40
CA ILE A 6 7.19 24.97 20.24
C ILE A 6 5.85 25.72 20.08
N ASP A 7 5.38 25.87 18.85
CA ASP A 7 4.08 26.51 18.55
C ASP A 7 2.90 25.77 19.22
N ARG A 8 3.08 24.50 19.59
CA ARG A 8 2.11 23.67 20.32
C ARG A 8 2.39 23.55 21.83
N GLY A 9 3.26 24.41 22.35
CA GLY A 9 3.57 24.46 23.78
C GLY A 9 4.65 23.49 24.26
N ALA A 10 5.33 22.77 23.34
CA ALA A 10 6.41 21.90 23.74
C ALA A 10 7.67 22.70 24.08
N VAL A 11 8.40 22.24 25.08
CA VAL A 11 9.71 22.77 25.48
C VAL A 11 10.78 21.68 25.39
N LYS A 12 12.02 22.07 25.10
CA LYS A 12 13.14 21.12 25.09
C LYS A 12 14.03 21.33 26.32
N ILE A 13 13.99 20.35 27.23
CA ILE A 13 14.78 20.37 28.51
C ILE A 13 15.65 19.10 28.51
N ASP A 14 16.94 19.29 28.79
CA ASP A 14 17.92 18.17 28.80
C ASP A 14 17.87 17.29 27.58
N ASN A 15 17.77 17.91 26.41
CA ASN A 15 17.62 17.27 25.10
C ASN A 15 16.31 16.45 24.92
N LYS A 16 15.33 16.61 25.79
CA LYS A 16 14.04 15.91 25.74
C LYS A 16 12.89 16.86 25.44
N TRP A 17 12.04 16.52 24.51
CA TRP A 17 10.81 17.26 24.22
C TRP A 17 9.74 16.93 25.25
N LYS A 18 9.17 17.96 25.85
CA LYS A 18 8.14 17.84 26.90
C LYS A 18 6.97 18.76 26.64
N ILE A 19 5.79 18.30 27.05
CA ILE A 19 4.57 19.09 27.20
C ILE A 19 4.06 18.82 28.62
N ASP A 20 3.69 19.87 29.37
CA ASP A 20 3.18 19.76 30.73
C ASP A 20 4.09 18.87 31.63
N ASP A 21 5.40 19.13 31.59
CA ASP A 21 6.45 18.38 32.30
C ASP A 21 6.63 16.91 31.89
N SER A 22 5.77 16.38 31.06
CA SER A 22 5.85 15.00 30.54
C SER A 22 6.63 14.94 29.23
N GLN A 23 7.55 13.97 29.12
CA GLN A 23 8.25 13.74 27.84
C GLN A 23 7.24 13.25 26.79
N ILE A 24 7.32 13.83 25.57
CA ILE A 24 6.46 13.42 24.47
C ILE A 24 6.80 11.98 24.05
N GLU A 25 5.82 11.10 24.13
CA GLU A 25 5.93 9.69 23.72
C GLU A 25 5.43 9.51 22.29
N ILE A 26 6.23 8.84 21.46
CA ILE A 26 5.87 8.39 20.12
C ILE A 26 5.67 6.86 20.17
N ARG A 27 4.51 6.38 19.79
CA ARG A 27 4.20 4.96 19.73
C ARG A 27 4.33 4.47 18.30
N ILE A 28 5.23 3.51 18.06
CA ILE A 28 5.47 2.94 16.74
C ILE A 28 4.96 1.53 16.70
N PHE A 29 4.01 1.25 15.80
CA PHE A 29 3.66 -0.11 15.46
C PHE A 29 4.57 -0.63 14.34
N ILE A 30 5.37 -1.64 14.65
CA ILE A 30 6.41 -2.20 13.77
C ILE A 30 5.98 -3.57 13.26
N ARG A 31 5.90 -3.73 11.94
CA ARG A 31 5.64 -5.01 11.27
C ARG A 31 6.83 -5.94 11.45
N SER A 32 6.69 -6.90 12.34
CA SER A 32 7.76 -7.87 12.68
C SER A 32 7.82 -9.08 11.76
N ASP A 33 6.77 -9.32 10.99
CA ASP A 33 6.68 -10.36 9.95
C ASP A 33 7.40 -9.98 8.64
N ASP A 34 7.87 -8.74 8.51
CA ASP A 34 8.69 -8.26 7.39
C ASP A 34 10.03 -7.72 7.93
N PRO A 35 11.16 -8.38 7.60
CA PRO A 35 12.47 -7.97 8.12
C PRO A 35 12.88 -6.54 7.75
N VAL A 36 12.49 -6.06 6.57
CA VAL A 36 12.81 -4.71 6.11
C VAL A 36 12.02 -3.68 6.92
N ARG A 37 10.71 -3.89 7.08
CA ARG A 37 9.85 -3.01 7.89
C ARG A 37 10.28 -3.00 9.35
N LYS A 38 10.69 -4.15 9.89
CA LYS A 38 11.25 -4.26 11.24
C LYS A 38 12.50 -3.41 11.37
N SER A 39 13.45 -3.54 10.45
CA SER A 39 14.69 -2.75 10.45
C SER A 39 14.41 -1.24 10.34
N ILE A 40 13.50 -0.83 9.46
CA ILE A 40 13.08 0.58 9.34
C ILE A 40 12.52 1.09 10.67
N GLY A 41 11.63 0.34 11.30
CA GLY A 41 11.05 0.72 12.58
C GLY A 41 12.08 0.87 13.72
N GLU A 42 13.07 -0.03 13.76
CA GLU A 42 14.16 0.05 14.75
C GLU A 42 15.04 1.28 14.52
N ILE A 43 15.44 1.54 13.28
CA ILE A 43 16.26 2.73 12.94
C ILE A 43 15.48 4.00 13.28
N LEU A 44 14.22 4.09 12.85
CA LEU A 44 13.39 5.26 13.12
C LEU A 44 13.19 5.50 14.63
N SER A 45 13.04 4.43 15.41
CA SER A 45 12.93 4.53 16.87
C SER A 45 14.16 5.17 17.48
N VAL A 46 15.36 4.72 17.09
CA VAL A 46 16.62 5.29 17.58
C VAL A 46 16.77 6.76 17.20
N GLU A 47 16.42 7.12 15.96
CA GLU A 47 16.52 8.50 15.51
C GLU A 47 15.52 9.41 16.23
N LEU A 48 14.32 8.94 16.53
CA LEU A 48 13.35 9.70 17.32
C LEU A 48 13.82 9.91 18.77
N GLU A 49 14.44 8.91 19.38
CA GLU A 49 15.05 9.02 20.71
C GLU A 49 16.22 10.03 20.70
N ASN A 50 17.07 9.98 19.66
CA ASN A 50 18.21 10.89 19.49
C ASN A 50 17.78 12.36 19.40
N ILE A 51 16.63 12.64 18.80
CA ILE A 51 16.09 14.01 18.70
C ILE A 51 15.26 14.43 19.91
N GLY A 52 15.04 13.54 20.87
CA GLY A 52 14.51 13.87 22.20
C GLY A 52 13.09 13.37 22.51
N PHE A 53 12.52 12.46 21.76
CA PHE A 53 11.25 11.82 22.09
C PHE A 53 11.46 10.58 22.99
N SER A 54 10.43 10.19 23.71
CA SER A 54 10.30 8.82 24.23
C SER A 54 9.68 7.95 23.15
N VAL A 55 10.20 6.74 22.93
CA VAL A 55 9.64 5.85 21.90
C VAL A 55 9.16 4.55 22.53
N LYS A 56 7.87 4.25 22.29
CA LYS A 56 7.27 2.97 22.65
C LYS A 56 7.07 2.15 21.39
N LYS A 57 7.75 1.00 21.32
CA LYS A 57 7.67 0.07 20.20
C LYS A 57 6.64 -1.01 20.48
N ASP A 58 5.71 -1.23 19.55
CA ASP A 58 4.82 -2.37 19.51
C ASP A 58 5.07 -3.19 18.24
N TYR A 59 5.13 -4.51 18.39
CA TYR A 59 5.46 -5.41 17.29
C TYR A 59 4.27 -6.31 16.95
N GLY A 60 4.07 -6.55 15.68
CA GLY A 60 3.02 -7.44 15.22
C GLY A 60 3.10 -7.80 13.75
N ASP A 61 2.32 -8.79 13.40
CA ASP A 61 2.05 -9.19 12.03
C ASP A 61 0.94 -8.35 11.40
N LEU A 62 0.53 -8.71 10.20
CA LEU A 62 -0.57 -8.05 9.50
C LEU A 62 -1.90 -8.15 10.25
N ASN A 63 -2.20 -9.31 10.89
CA ASN A 63 -3.45 -9.50 11.60
C ASN A 63 -3.56 -8.56 12.80
N LYS A 64 -2.48 -8.45 13.58
CA LYS A 64 -2.42 -7.48 14.68
C LYS A 64 -2.51 -6.04 14.18
N ALA A 65 -1.90 -5.72 13.04
CA ALA A 65 -2.01 -4.40 12.43
C ALA A 65 -3.45 -4.05 12.04
N PHE A 66 -4.23 -5.01 11.53
CA PHE A 66 -5.66 -4.78 11.23
C PHE A 66 -6.45 -4.38 12.47
N VAL A 67 -6.14 -4.94 13.62
CA VAL A 67 -6.81 -4.59 14.87
C VAL A 67 -6.32 -3.25 15.42
N VAL A 68 -5.01 -3.08 15.53
CA VAL A 68 -4.42 -1.92 16.24
C VAL A 68 -4.37 -0.67 15.37
N VAL A 69 -4.00 -0.81 14.09
CA VAL A 69 -3.78 0.36 13.21
C VAL A 69 -5.05 0.74 12.47
N TYR A 70 -5.74 -0.25 11.88
CA TYR A 70 -6.88 0.04 11.01
C TYR A 70 -8.23 0.04 11.72
N GLY A 71 -8.38 -0.70 12.81
CA GLY A 71 -9.66 -0.91 13.49
C GLY A 71 -9.78 -0.29 14.88
N SER A 72 -8.70 0.27 15.45
CA SER A 72 -8.78 0.86 16.79
C SER A 72 -9.43 2.25 16.77
N ASN A 73 -10.04 2.59 17.91
CA ASN A 73 -10.49 3.97 18.14
C ASN A 73 -9.27 4.89 18.30
N PRO A 74 -9.10 5.94 17.47
CA PRO A 74 -7.96 6.85 17.54
C PRO A 74 -7.83 7.57 18.90
N ALA A 75 -8.93 7.71 19.64
CA ALA A 75 -8.90 8.28 20.99
C ALA A 75 -8.09 7.44 22.00
N ASN A 76 -7.86 6.17 21.72
CA ASN A 76 -7.03 5.30 22.56
C ASN A 76 -5.53 5.64 22.47
N LEU A 77 -5.11 6.33 21.39
CA LEU A 77 -3.71 6.66 21.11
C LEU A 77 -2.79 5.42 21.11
N ASP A 78 -3.29 4.29 20.60
CA ASP A 78 -2.56 3.01 20.63
C ASP A 78 -1.31 3.03 19.75
N TRP A 79 -1.27 3.91 18.74
CA TRP A 79 -0.14 4.11 17.86
C TRP A 79 -0.07 5.55 17.32
N SER A 80 1.13 5.99 16.93
CA SER A 80 1.40 7.29 16.26
C SER A 80 2.00 7.08 14.88
N LEU A 81 2.86 6.07 14.72
CA LEU A 81 3.54 5.72 13.49
C LEU A 81 3.37 4.22 13.21
N TYR A 82 3.33 3.89 11.94
CA TYR A 82 3.21 2.50 11.48
C TYR A 82 4.17 2.23 10.33
N THR A 83 4.94 1.15 10.38
CA THR A 83 5.81 0.72 9.28
C THR A 83 4.99 0.00 8.22
N GLU A 84 4.50 0.74 7.25
CA GLU A 84 3.67 0.24 6.16
C GLU A 84 4.49 -0.15 4.94
N GLY A 85 3.95 -0.97 4.08
CA GLY A 85 4.52 -1.33 2.79
C GLY A 85 3.45 -1.66 1.77
N TRP A 86 3.67 -1.23 0.56
CA TRP A 86 2.79 -1.44 -0.57
C TRP A 86 3.50 -2.27 -1.64
N GLY A 87 2.80 -3.26 -2.18
CA GLY A 87 3.28 -4.09 -3.28
C GLY A 87 2.41 -3.95 -4.52
N ARG A 88 2.95 -4.25 -5.69
CA ARG A 88 2.16 -4.39 -6.91
C ARG A 88 1.28 -5.63 -6.83
N SER A 89 0.14 -5.61 -7.50
CA SER A 89 -0.79 -6.73 -7.61
C SER A 89 -1.40 -6.77 -9.01
N ALA A 90 -1.53 -7.96 -9.57
CA ALA A 90 -2.15 -8.20 -10.87
C ALA A 90 -3.60 -7.67 -10.99
N PHE A 91 -4.27 -7.44 -9.87
CA PHE A 91 -5.67 -7.02 -9.82
C PHE A 91 -5.86 -5.53 -9.55
N VAL A 92 -4.79 -4.82 -9.17
CA VAL A 92 -4.89 -3.42 -8.74
C VAL A 92 -4.47 -2.51 -9.89
N LYS A 93 -5.35 -1.56 -10.22
CA LYS A 93 -5.00 -0.42 -11.07
C LYS A 93 -4.39 0.67 -10.20
N TYR A 94 -3.09 0.72 -10.09
CA TYR A 94 -2.40 1.73 -9.27
C TYR A 94 -2.81 3.16 -9.61
N ASP A 95 -2.96 3.43 -10.88
CA ASP A 95 -3.31 4.74 -11.39
C ASP A 95 -4.74 5.20 -11.13
N SER A 96 -5.67 4.28 -10.81
CA SER A 96 -7.08 4.61 -10.59
C SER A 96 -7.52 4.50 -9.13
N ILE A 97 -6.91 3.63 -8.34
CA ILE A 97 -7.29 3.42 -6.94
C ILE A 97 -6.17 3.67 -5.93
N GLY A 98 -4.90 3.68 -6.38
CA GLY A 98 -3.75 3.80 -5.50
C GLY A 98 -3.79 5.06 -4.63
N LEU A 99 -4.18 6.20 -5.19
CA LEU A 99 -4.32 7.43 -4.44
C LEU A 99 -5.45 7.36 -3.40
N SER A 100 -6.59 6.78 -3.77
CA SER A 100 -7.70 6.56 -2.83
C SER A 100 -7.29 5.63 -1.70
N GLN A 101 -6.56 4.56 -2.01
CA GLN A 101 -6.04 3.63 -1.00
C GLN A 101 -5.09 4.31 -0.02
N MET A 102 -4.30 5.27 -0.49
CA MET A 102 -3.28 5.91 0.33
C MET A 102 -3.78 7.08 1.16
N TYR A 103 -4.84 7.78 0.71
CA TYR A 103 -5.20 9.07 1.29
C TYR A 103 -6.67 9.23 1.63
N SER A 104 -7.56 8.37 1.13
CA SER A 104 -9.00 8.59 1.28
C SER A 104 -9.57 7.77 2.43
N PRO A 105 -10.11 8.38 3.49
CA PRO A 105 -10.66 7.67 4.64
C PRO A 105 -11.86 6.79 4.27
N TRP A 106 -12.62 7.16 3.24
CA TRP A 106 -13.73 6.37 2.70
C TRP A 106 -13.31 5.14 1.90
N PHE A 107 -12.01 4.96 1.63
CA PHE A 107 -11.46 3.80 0.92
C PHE A 107 -10.72 2.86 1.89
N SER A 108 -10.63 1.58 1.58
CA SER A 108 -10.35 0.47 2.51
C SER A 108 -8.95 0.41 3.17
N ASN A 109 -8.05 1.34 2.95
CA ASN A 109 -6.66 1.22 3.43
C ASN A 109 -6.19 2.38 4.33
N MET A 110 -7.10 3.26 4.72
CA MET A 110 -6.82 4.28 5.73
C MET A 110 -7.26 3.79 7.11
N PRO A 111 -6.56 4.18 8.19
CA PRO A 111 -6.97 3.87 9.54
C PRO A 111 -8.39 4.35 9.84
N GLY A 112 -9.19 3.49 10.46
CA GLY A 112 -10.57 3.80 10.80
C GLY A 112 -11.57 3.72 9.64
N PHE A 113 -11.20 3.20 8.47
CA PHE A 113 -12.06 3.19 7.27
C PHE A 113 -13.44 2.53 7.45
N ASN A 114 -13.55 1.60 8.41
CA ASN A 114 -14.80 0.88 8.68
C ASN A 114 -15.86 1.72 9.42
N ASP A 115 -15.44 2.77 10.11
CA ASP A 115 -16.31 3.61 10.92
C ASP A 115 -15.91 5.08 10.75
N PRO A 116 -16.77 5.94 10.16
CA PRO A 116 -16.45 7.35 9.99
C PRO A 116 -16.09 8.09 11.27
N SER A 117 -16.57 7.64 12.44
CA SER A 117 -16.19 8.21 13.74
C SER A 117 -14.74 7.93 14.12
N TYR A 118 -14.07 7.00 13.45
CA TYR A 118 -12.68 6.61 13.64
C TYR A 118 -11.73 7.20 12.59
N TRP A 119 -12.23 8.05 11.69
CA TRP A 119 -11.35 8.70 10.72
C TRP A 119 -10.43 9.69 11.43
N ASN A 120 -9.13 9.39 11.43
CA ASN A 120 -8.10 10.24 12.06
C ASN A 120 -7.58 11.30 11.11
N TYR A 121 -7.89 11.19 9.82
CA TYR A 121 -7.39 12.06 8.78
C TYR A 121 -8.43 12.23 7.68
N GLU A 122 -8.66 13.47 7.33
CA GLU A 122 -9.44 13.88 6.15
C GLU A 122 -8.79 15.10 5.50
N ASN A 123 -8.74 15.10 4.18
CA ASN A 123 -8.42 16.28 3.40
C ASN A 123 -9.44 16.40 2.27
N LYS A 124 -10.32 17.40 2.36
CA LYS A 124 -11.41 17.58 1.40
C LYS A 124 -10.92 17.68 -0.06
N LYS A 125 -9.79 18.34 -0.30
CA LYS A 125 -9.22 18.47 -1.65
C LYS A 125 -8.78 17.12 -2.19
N LEU A 126 -8.07 16.33 -1.38
CA LEU A 126 -7.67 14.97 -1.74
C LEU A 126 -8.89 14.05 -1.95
N ASP A 127 -9.90 14.16 -1.11
CA ASP A 127 -11.11 13.37 -1.25
C ASP A 127 -11.84 13.68 -2.55
N ASP A 128 -12.01 14.96 -2.89
CA ASP A 128 -12.64 15.40 -4.14
C ASP A 128 -11.83 14.92 -5.38
N LEU A 129 -10.50 15.04 -5.35
CA LEU A 129 -9.62 14.61 -6.44
C LEU A 129 -9.64 13.09 -6.62
N THR A 130 -9.48 12.35 -5.53
CA THR A 130 -9.44 10.88 -5.56
C THR A 130 -10.79 10.28 -5.97
N GLN A 131 -11.91 10.87 -5.55
CA GLN A 131 -13.23 10.45 -6.00
C GLN A 131 -13.43 10.68 -7.49
N LYS A 132 -13.01 11.84 -8.03
CA LYS A 132 -13.07 12.10 -9.48
C LYS A 132 -12.26 11.09 -10.28
N ILE A 133 -11.03 10.80 -9.83
CA ILE A 133 -10.16 9.80 -10.48
C ILE A 133 -10.79 8.40 -10.40
N TYR A 134 -11.30 8.02 -9.24
CA TYR A 134 -11.87 6.69 -9.01
C TYR A 134 -13.16 6.45 -9.80
N LYS A 135 -14.04 7.46 -9.86
CA LYS A 135 -15.34 7.38 -10.55
C LYS A 135 -15.25 7.67 -12.06
N GLY A 136 -14.09 8.04 -12.58
CA GLY A 136 -13.95 8.41 -13.98
C GLY A 136 -14.53 9.79 -14.32
N GLY A 137 -14.58 10.71 -13.37
CA GLY A 137 -15.10 12.06 -13.52
C GLY A 137 -14.16 13.02 -14.28
N PHE A 138 -13.71 12.62 -15.47
CA PHE A 138 -12.82 13.37 -16.34
C PHE A 138 -13.18 13.08 -17.81
N GLU A 139 -13.00 14.07 -18.66
CA GLU A 139 -13.39 14.00 -20.09
C GLU A 139 -12.27 13.43 -20.98
N THR A 140 -11.00 13.63 -20.61
CA THR A 140 -9.83 13.21 -21.42
C THR A 140 -8.74 12.56 -20.57
N ALA A 141 -7.87 11.80 -21.22
CA ALA A 141 -6.70 11.19 -20.58
C ALA A 141 -5.74 12.24 -20.00
N GLU A 142 -5.60 13.38 -20.66
CA GLU A 142 -4.78 14.50 -20.20
C GLU A 142 -5.36 15.09 -18.92
N LYS A 143 -6.69 15.28 -18.86
CA LYS A 143 -7.37 15.77 -17.66
C LYS A 143 -7.23 14.81 -16.49
N ARG A 144 -7.33 13.51 -16.74
CA ARG A 144 -7.05 12.47 -15.76
C ARG A 144 -5.63 12.56 -15.22
N SER A 145 -4.63 12.72 -16.11
CA SER A 145 -3.24 12.86 -15.71
C SER A 145 -2.99 14.09 -14.84
N GLN A 146 -3.64 15.21 -15.15
CA GLN A 146 -3.58 16.43 -14.33
C GLN A 146 -4.15 16.20 -12.92
N LEU A 147 -5.32 15.55 -12.81
CA LEU A 147 -5.93 15.23 -11.52
C LEU A 147 -5.02 14.32 -10.67
N ILE A 148 -4.38 13.33 -11.30
CA ILE A 148 -3.42 12.44 -10.63
C ILE A 148 -2.21 13.23 -10.11
N GLN A 149 -1.62 14.09 -10.94
CA GLN A 149 -0.48 14.91 -10.53
C GLN A 149 -0.83 15.84 -9.37
N GLU A 150 -1.99 16.48 -9.44
CA GLU A 150 -2.48 17.36 -8.37
C GLU A 150 -2.68 16.58 -7.06
N ALA A 151 -3.31 15.42 -7.12
CA ALA A 151 -3.54 14.57 -5.95
C ALA A 151 -2.23 14.02 -5.35
N VAL A 152 -1.24 13.68 -6.18
CA VAL A 152 0.09 13.24 -5.72
C VAL A 152 0.80 14.38 -4.97
N VAL A 153 0.82 15.58 -5.54
CA VAL A 153 1.46 16.75 -4.91
C VAL A 153 0.80 17.08 -3.57
N GLU A 154 -0.53 17.11 -3.53
CA GLU A 154 -1.28 17.35 -2.30
C GLU A 154 -0.99 16.28 -1.24
N GLY A 155 -1.06 15.00 -1.62
CA GLY A 155 -0.82 13.90 -0.69
C GLY A 155 0.60 13.87 -0.11
N ILE A 156 1.61 14.24 -0.90
CA ILE A 156 3.00 14.38 -0.42
C ILE A 156 3.11 15.54 0.57
N ASN A 157 2.48 16.68 0.28
CA ASN A 157 2.51 17.86 1.15
C ASN A 157 1.84 17.61 2.51
N GLU A 158 0.78 16.82 2.54
CA GLU A 158 0.10 16.41 3.78
C GLU A 158 0.97 15.56 4.71
N SER A 159 1.95 14.83 4.16
CA SER A 159 2.90 14.00 4.91
C SER A 159 2.26 12.94 5.81
N VAL A 160 1.03 12.53 5.53
CA VAL A 160 0.34 11.43 6.23
C VAL A 160 1.05 10.10 5.99
N ARG A 161 1.62 9.97 4.79
CA ARG A 161 2.50 8.86 4.40
C ARG A 161 3.85 9.41 4.00
N ILE A 162 4.90 8.90 4.64
CA ILE A 162 6.29 9.27 4.35
C ILE A 162 6.92 8.13 3.57
N PHE A 163 7.21 8.36 2.30
CA PHE A 163 7.83 7.37 1.42
C PHE A 163 9.33 7.34 1.65
N LEU A 164 9.82 6.27 2.28
CA LEU A 164 11.22 6.13 2.69
C LEU A 164 12.07 5.46 1.61
N ALA A 165 11.56 4.39 0.97
CA ALA A 165 12.30 3.61 -0.01
C ALA A 165 11.36 2.82 -0.94
N SER A 166 11.85 2.54 -2.13
CA SER A 166 11.27 1.55 -3.04
C SER A 166 12.14 0.29 -3.04
N LYS A 167 11.52 -0.86 -2.84
CA LYS A 167 12.20 -2.14 -2.94
C LYS A 167 12.17 -2.63 -4.38
N ILE A 168 13.31 -3.10 -4.85
CA ILE A 168 13.41 -3.80 -6.13
C ILE A 168 13.37 -5.30 -5.83
N ASP A 169 12.36 -5.99 -6.34
CA ASP A 169 12.30 -7.44 -6.27
C ASP A 169 13.16 -8.05 -7.38
N GLN A 170 13.97 -9.02 -7.00
CA GLN A 170 14.82 -9.78 -7.92
C GLN A 170 14.24 -11.18 -8.07
N TYR A 171 14.11 -11.61 -9.31
CA TYR A 171 13.64 -12.95 -9.66
C TYR A 171 14.74 -13.70 -10.37
N VAL A 172 15.10 -14.85 -9.82
CA VAL A 172 16.08 -15.74 -10.41
C VAL A 172 15.34 -16.74 -11.29
N VAL A 173 15.78 -16.87 -12.51
CA VAL A 173 15.19 -17.78 -13.51
C VAL A 173 16.27 -18.75 -13.99
N ASN A 174 15.91 -20.03 -14.11
CA ASN A 174 16.82 -21.03 -14.68
C ASN A 174 17.13 -20.65 -16.14
N GLN A 175 18.35 -20.82 -16.57
CA GLN A 175 18.81 -20.48 -17.91
C GLN A 175 18.03 -21.19 -19.04
N ASN A 176 17.36 -22.30 -18.73
CA ASN A 176 16.56 -23.07 -19.69
C ASN A 176 15.09 -22.61 -19.78
N VAL A 177 14.72 -21.58 -19.02
CA VAL A 177 13.37 -20.99 -19.04
C VAL A 177 13.39 -19.70 -19.84
N GLU A 178 12.59 -19.66 -20.90
CA GLU A 178 12.37 -18.49 -21.75
C GLU A 178 10.96 -17.95 -21.59
N GLY A 179 10.69 -16.74 -22.09
CA GLY A 179 9.34 -16.17 -22.14
C GLY A 179 8.82 -15.62 -20.81
N VAL A 180 9.68 -15.35 -19.85
CA VAL A 180 9.32 -14.67 -18.59
C VAL A 180 8.86 -13.24 -18.86
N ILE A 181 7.69 -12.87 -18.35
CA ILE A 181 7.07 -11.57 -18.57
C ILE A 181 7.14 -10.73 -17.29
N ASN A 182 7.71 -9.54 -17.39
CA ASN A 182 7.62 -8.54 -16.33
C ASN A 182 6.39 -7.63 -16.57
N ASP A 183 5.28 -8.04 -15.98
CA ASP A 183 4.00 -7.33 -16.09
C ASP A 183 4.02 -5.98 -15.38
N LEU A 184 3.45 -4.95 -16.00
CA LEU A 184 3.40 -3.58 -15.45
C LEU A 184 2.73 -3.51 -14.09
N GLY A 185 1.66 -4.28 -13.88
CA GLY A 185 0.87 -4.28 -12.65
C GLY A 185 1.36 -5.25 -11.58
N ALA A 186 1.86 -6.43 -11.98
CA ALA A 186 2.16 -7.54 -11.08
C ALA A 186 3.64 -7.96 -11.04
N GLY A 187 4.46 -7.48 -11.98
CA GLY A 187 5.83 -7.93 -12.11
C GLY A 187 5.96 -9.33 -12.71
N VAL A 188 7.05 -10.02 -12.42
CA VAL A 188 7.34 -11.36 -12.93
C VAL A 188 6.33 -12.42 -12.46
N PRO A 189 5.86 -12.44 -11.19
CA PRO A 189 4.85 -13.42 -10.75
C PRO A 189 3.44 -13.07 -11.23
N SER A 190 3.30 -12.65 -12.47
CA SER A 190 2.01 -12.45 -13.13
C SER A 190 1.53 -13.72 -13.80
N ARG A 191 0.24 -13.75 -14.22
CA ARG A 191 -0.30 -14.84 -15.03
C ARG A 191 0.40 -15.03 -16.37
N PHE A 192 1.01 -13.98 -16.91
CA PHE A 192 1.67 -13.99 -18.21
C PHE A 192 2.96 -14.79 -18.20
N THR A 193 3.65 -14.89 -17.09
CA THR A 193 4.85 -15.73 -17.00
C THR A 193 4.53 -17.20 -17.26
N PRO A 194 3.63 -17.88 -16.53
CA PRO A 194 3.32 -19.30 -16.83
C PRO A 194 2.68 -19.52 -18.20
N ILE A 195 1.93 -18.54 -18.74
CA ILE A 195 1.34 -18.64 -20.08
C ILE A 195 2.42 -18.61 -21.17
N ASN A 196 3.48 -17.83 -20.99
CA ASN A 196 4.50 -17.61 -22.02
C ASN A 196 5.80 -18.38 -21.76
N ALA A 197 6.02 -18.82 -20.53
CA ALA A 197 7.24 -19.55 -20.19
C ALA A 197 7.36 -20.85 -20.98
N LYS A 198 8.56 -21.10 -21.48
CA LYS A 198 8.92 -22.30 -22.23
C LYS A 198 10.16 -22.91 -21.61
N ASN A 199 10.18 -24.21 -21.47
CA ASN A 199 11.35 -24.99 -21.13
C ASN A 199 11.26 -26.37 -21.82
N ASN A 200 12.31 -27.16 -21.68
CA ASN A 200 12.38 -28.47 -22.35
C ASN A 200 11.45 -29.52 -21.74
N ASP A 201 10.99 -29.33 -20.50
CA ASP A 201 10.26 -30.35 -19.74
C ASP A 201 8.74 -30.09 -19.70
N ASN A 202 8.26 -28.97 -20.27
CA ASN A 202 6.85 -28.50 -20.18
C ASN A 202 6.33 -28.37 -18.72
N GLU A 203 7.23 -28.21 -17.77
CA GLU A 203 6.92 -28.03 -16.36
C GLU A 203 7.56 -26.75 -15.85
N LEU A 204 6.78 -25.83 -15.26
CA LEU A 204 7.25 -24.62 -14.66
C LEU A 204 7.13 -24.68 -13.13
N VAL A 205 8.24 -24.77 -12.43
CA VAL A 205 8.31 -24.69 -10.97
C VAL A 205 8.57 -23.27 -10.53
N ILE A 206 7.61 -22.69 -9.81
CA ILE A 206 7.70 -21.31 -9.29
C ILE A 206 7.89 -21.37 -7.78
N ALA A 207 9.07 -20.95 -7.30
CA ALA A 207 9.33 -20.78 -5.87
C ALA A 207 8.81 -19.40 -5.42
N VAL A 208 7.98 -19.38 -4.40
CA VAL A 208 7.46 -18.15 -3.78
C VAL A 208 8.04 -17.98 -2.39
N LYS A 209 8.42 -16.75 -2.05
CA LYS A 209 9.04 -16.43 -0.76
C LYS A 209 8.08 -16.61 0.41
N GLN A 210 6.80 -16.42 0.17
CA GLN A 210 5.75 -16.49 1.18
C GLN A 210 4.47 -17.02 0.55
N ILE A 211 3.83 -18.02 1.17
CA ILE A 211 2.68 -18.69 0.56
C ILE A 211 1.34 -18.21 1.10
N TYR A 212 1.27 -17.62 2.30
CA TYR A 212 -0.02 -17.35 2.90
C TYR A 212 0.11 -16.42 4.09
N GLN A 213 -0.63 -15.34 4.05
CA GLN A 213 -0.67 -14.34 5.13
C GLN A 213 -2.10 -13.86 5.42
N GLY A 214 -3.12 -14.62 5.05
CA GLY A 214 -4.51 -14.19 5.24
C GLY A 214 -5.52 -15.25 4.84
N ALA A 215 -6.78 -14.86 4.66
CA ALA A 215 -7.84 -15.78 4.27
C ALA A 215 -7.73 -16.18 2.80
N TRP A 216 -7.60 -17.46 2.54
CA TRP A 216 -7.70 -18.04 1.21
C TRP A 216 -9.16 -18.47 0.96
N ASN A 217 -9.94 -17.59 0.37
CA ASN A 217 -11.31 -17.89 0.00
C ASN A 217 -11.68 -17.25 -1.34
N PRO A 218 -11.75 -18.01 -2.44
CA PRO A 218 -12.06 -17.46 -3.75
C PRO A 218 -13.49 -16.89 -3.88
N VAL A 219 -14.40 -17.26 -2.99
CA VAL A 219 -15.78 -16.76 -2.98
C VAL A 219 -15.90 -15.46 -2.19
N MET A 220 -15.28 -15.39 -1.01
CA MET A 220 -15.33 -14.21 -0.11
C MET A 220 -14.19 -13.22 -0.35
N GLY A 221 -13.24 -13.55 -1.22
CA GLY A 221 -12.09 -12.74 -1.56
C GLY A 221 -10.79 -13.19 -0.90
N LEU A 222 -9.71 -12.63 -1.39
CA LEU A 222 -8.35 -12.88 -0.94
C LEU A 222 -7.82 -11.58 -0.34
N THR A 223 -7.38 -11.62 0.89
CA THR A 223 -7.02 -10.41 1.67
C THR A 223 -5.58 -9.97 1.47
N ASP A 224 -4.70 -10.85 1.01
CA ASP A 224 -3.27 -10.57 0.87
C ASP A 224 -2.78 -10.64 -0.58
N THR A 225 -1.68 -9.94 -0.86
CA THR A 225 -1.08 -9.87 -2.20
C THR A 225 -0.58 -11.23 -2.70
N TYR A 226 -0.06 -12.07 -1.83
CA TYR A 226 0.55 -13.35 -2.21
C TYR A 226 -0.52 -14.32 -2.70
N SER A 227 -1.63 -14.45 -1.96
CA SER A 227 -2.78 -15.24 -2.38
C SER A 227 -3.40 -14.73 -3.67
N ARG A 228 -3.50 -13.41 -3.85
CA ARG A 228 -3.99 -12.79 -5.08
C ARG A 228 -3.10 -13.07 -6.28
N GLN A 229 -1.78 -13.11 -6.11
CA GLN A 229 -0.86 -13.48 -7.19
C GLN A 229 -1.08 -14.92 -7.65
N ILE A 230 -1.18 -15.87 -6.73
CA ILE A 230 -1.47 -17.27 -7.06
C ILE A 230 -2.84 -17.39 -7.74
N TRP A 231 -3.87 -16.75 -7.19
CA TRP A 231 -5.19 -16.70 -7.79
C TRP A 231 -5.17 -16.10 -9.20
N GLY A 232 -4.37 -15.06 -9.41
CA GLY A 232 -4.16 -14.44 -10.72
C GLY A 232 -3.61 -15.39 -11.78
N ILE A 233 -2.83 -16.38 -11.38
CA ILE A 233 -2.28 -17.40 -12.29
C ILE A 233 -3.32 -18.45 -12.65
N ILE A 234 -4.13 -18.90 -11.70
CA ILE A 234 -5.07 -20.02 -11.87
C ILE A 234 -6.49 -19.58 -12.25
N SER A 235 -6.85 -18.33 -12.04
CA SER A 235 -8.18 -17.81 -12.38
C SER A 235 -8.33 -17.51 -13.87
N ASP A 236 -9.53 -17.66 -14.39
CA ASP A 236 -9.89 -17.40 -15.78
C ASP A 236 -10.86 -16.20 -15.88
N PRO A 237 -10.35 -14.97 -15.96
CA PRO A 237 -11.20 -13.79 -15.98
C PRO A 237 -11.77 -13.50 -17.36
N VAL A 238 -12.84 -12.71 -17.37
CA VAL A 238 -13.49 -12.24 -18.61
C VAL A 238 -12.58 -11.34 -19.43
N THR A 239 -11.72 -10.57 -18.75
CA THR A 239 -10.78 -9.62 -19.37
C THR A 239 -9.40 -9.80 -18.84
N PHE A 240 -8.39 -9.52 -19.67
CA PHE A 240 -7.01 -9.35 -19.24
C PHE A 240 -6.57 -7.89 -19.37
N LYS A 241 -5.55 -7.55 -18.60
CA LYS A 241 -4.76 -6.34 -18.83
C LYS A 241 -3.51 -6.67 -19.60
N HIS A 242 -3.23 -5.88 -20.63
CA HIS A 242 -2.00 -6.04 -21.38
C HIS A 242 -0.78 -5.83 -20.46
N PRO A 243 0.18 -6.77 -20.44
CA PRO A 243 1.24 -6.75 -19.43
C PRO A 243 2.19 -5.57 -19.53
N PHE A 244 2.27 -4.90 -20.67
CA PHE A 244 3.17 -3.76 -20.89
C PHE A 244 2.45 -2.41 -20.93
N THR A 245 1.21 -2.37 -21.40
CA THR A 245 0.45 -1.10 -21.55
C THR A 245 -0.60 -0.90 -20.47
N GLY A 246 -1.03 -1.99 -19.79
CA GLY A 246 -2.13 -1.97 -18.83
C GLY A 246 -3.52 -1.80 -19.44
N GLU A 247 -3.62 -1.77 -20.77
CA GLU A 247 -4.91 -1.73 -21.47
C GLU A 247 -5.72 -3.00 -21.21
N THR A 248 -7.02 -2.84 -21.08
CA THR A 248 -7.93 -3.97 -20.88
C THR A 248 -8.36 -4.53 -22.23
N PHE A 249 -8.21 -5.84 -22.42
CA PHE A 249 -8.69 -6.52 -23.62
C PHE A 249 -9.60 -7.71 -23.26
N PRO A 250 -10.58 -8.05 -24.15
CA PRO A 250 -11.48 -9.15 -23.94
C PRO A 250 -10.78 -10.50 -24.12
N VAL A 251 -11.20 -11.51 -23.35
CA VAL A 251 -10.68 -12.87 -23.42
C VAL A 251 -11.83 -13.88 -23.54
N ARG A 252 -12.89 -13.73 -22.74
CA ARG A 252 -14.04 -14.62 -22.65
C ARG A 252 -15.35 -13.95 -23.04
N ALA A 253 -15.35 -12.65 -23.30
CA ALA A 253 -16.53 -11.91 -23.73
C ALA A 253 -16.13 -10.84 -24.74
N GLU A 254 -17.05 -10.56 -25.66
CA GLU A 254 -17.04 -9.39 -26.50
C GLU A 254 -17.97 -8.36 -25.87
N TRP A 255 -17.63 -7.06 -25.93
CA TRP A 255 -18.48 -5.99 -25.45
C TRP A 255 -18.40 -4.77 -26.37
N GLU A 256 -19.47 -4.05 -26.38
CA GLU A 256 -19.58 -2.74 -26.97
C GLU A 256 -20.03 -1.75 -25.86
N VAL A 257 -19.49 -0.56 -25.86
CA VAL A 257 -19.85 0.49 -24.89
C VAL A 257 -20.47 1.63 -25.67
N GLU A 258 -21.76 1.86 -25.47
CA GLU A 258 -22.43 3.10 -25.87
C GLU A 258 -22.40 4.09 -24.72
N THR A 259 -21.94 5.31 -25.00
CA THR A 259 -22.02 6.43 -24.06
C THR A 259 -23.12 7.39 -24.52
N LEU A 260 -24.01 7.72 -23.61
CA LEU A 260 -25.06 8.72 -23.82
C LEU A 260 -24.53 10.14 -23.61
#